data_1342812f817f13221227e69bfb03f09a
#
_entry.id   1342812f817f13221227e69bfb03f09a
#
_cell.length_a   1.000
_cell.length_b   1.000
_cell.length_c   1.000
_cell.angle_alpha   90.00
_cell.angle_beta   90.00
_cell.angle_gamma   90.00
#
_symmetry.space_group_name_H-M   'P 1'
#
loop_
_entity.id
_entity.type
_entity.pdbx_description
1 polymer ?
#
loop_
_entity_poly.entity_id
_entity_poly.type
_entity_poly.pdbx_seq_one_letter_code
_entity_poly.pdbx_strand_id
1 'polypeptide(L)'
;MIDLPPYSFIAINTRGEVKAISDSARRILNMHAGIYIERGKLLIADNAIQAALNQTLNQLGLPITGEACSLNAAFTINGEDNYPELEVLLKPHPCPLSSEEDAVLLVVLSERRTADSPNVDIIKKLFGLTNTEARIAILLSEGLKTEEIKDALGISYSTARTHLRAIFHKTGTHRQSAIVRLMLKSGVRLSQ
;
A
#
# COMPACT_ATOMS: atom_id res chain seq x y z
N MET A 1 -9.37 18.99 15.19
CA MET A 1 -9.52 18.40 13.84
C MET A 1 -8.50 17.28 13.78
N ILE A 2 -8.94 16.04 13.69
CA ILE A 2 -8.02 14.89 13.68
C ILE A 2 -7.39 14.87 12.30
N ASP A 3 -6.05 14.94 12.26
CA ASP A 3 -5.28 14.83 11.02
C ASP A 3 -5.29 13.35 10.60
N LEU A 4 -6.33 12.95 9.86
CA LEU A 4 -6.51 11.58 9.41
C LEU A 4 -5.54 11.31 8.26
N PRO A 5 -4.81 10.18 8.29
CA PRO A 5 -3.81 9.88 7.26
C PRO A 5 -4.47 9.69 5.88
N PRO A 6 -3.78 10.06 4.78
CA PRO A 6 -4.30 9.98 3.42
C PRO A 6 -4.35 8.55 2.83
N TYR A 7 -4.25 7.52 3.66
CA TYR A 7 -4.27 6.12 3.24
C TYR A 7 -5.49 5.37 3.80
N SER A 8 -5.69 4.13 3.37
CA SER A 8 -6.78 3.29 3.83
C SER A 8 -6.54 2.86 5.28
N PHE A 9 -7.42 3.30 6.20
CA PHE A 9 -7.28 2.99 7.62
C PHE A 9 -8.62 2.68 8.27
N ILE A 10 -8.55 1.91 9.36
CA ILE A 10 -9.62 1.69 10.32
C ILE A 10 -9.04 2.02 11.70
N ALA A 11 -9.69 2.89 12.45
CA ALA A 11 -9.34 3.20 13.82
C ALA A 11 -10.22 2.37 14.76
N ILE A 12 -9.60 1.60 15.65
CA ILE A 12 -10.29 0.77 16.63
C ILE A 12 -9.80 1.09 18.04
N ASN A 13 -10.66 0.92 19.04
CA ASN A 13 -10.28 1.03 20.44
C ASN A 13 -9.68 -0.29 20.97
N THR A 14 -9.25 -0.32 22.23
CA THR A 14 -8.70 -1.51 22.91
C THR A 14 -9.67 -2.69 22.98
N ARG A 15 -10.98 -2.47 22.78
CA ARG A 15 -12.01 -3.54 22.71
C ARG A 15 -12.21 -4.06 21.29
N GLY A 16 -11.45 -3.55 20.29
CA GLY A 16 -11.61 -3.88 18.89
C GLY A 16 -12.81 -3.21 18.21
N GLU A 17 -13.46 -2.23 18.85
CA GLU A 17 -14.60 -1.53 18.31
C GLU A 17 -14.14 -0.44 17.32
N VAL A 18 -14.78 -0.38 16.17
CA VAL A 18 -14.46 0.59 15.12
C VAL A 18 -14.95 1.99 15.52
N LYS A 19 -14.04 2.95 15.59
CA LYS A 19 -14.31 4.36 15.90
C LYS A 19 -14.31 5.24 14.65
N ALA A 20 -13.46 4.92 13.67
CA ALA A 20 -13.43 5.60 12.39
C ALA A 20 -12.97 4.65 11.28
N ILE A 21 -13.41 4.91 10.06
CA ILE A 21 -13.02 4.17 8.88
C ILE A 21 -12.94 5.12 7.69
N SER A 22 -11.86 5.05 6.90
CA SER A 22 -11.73 5.79 5.66
C SER A 22 -12.59 5.17 4.54
N ASP A 23 -13.01 5.98 3.56
CA ASP A 23 -13.81 5.47 2.42
C ASP A 23 -13.04 4.43 1.60
N SER A 24 -11.72 4.58 1.48
CA SER A 24 -10.86 3.59 0.83
C SER A 24 -10.82 2.27 1.60
N ALA A 25 -10.72 2.29 2.95
CA ALA A 25 -10.77 1.06 3.75
C ALA A 25 -12.14 0.39 3.67
N ARG A 26 -13.23 1.17 3.60
CA ARG A 26 -14.60 0.63 3.43
C ARG A 26 -14.74 -0.13 2.11
N ARG A 27 -14.13 0.39 1.02
CA ARG A 27 -14.11 -0.31 -0.27
C ARG A 27 -13.33 -1.62 -0.19
N ILE A 28 -12.17 -1.63 0.45
CA ILE A 28 -11.35 -2.83 0.66
C ILE A 28 -12.14 -3.90 1.43
N LEU A 29 -12.80 -3.53 2.54
CA LEU A 29 -13.61 -4.47 3.32
C LEU A 29 -14.75 -5.12 2.51
N ASN A 30 -15.34 -4.39 1.58
CA ASN A 30 -16.39 -4.94 0.71
C ASN A 30 -15.86 -5.93 -0.34
N MET A 31 -14.56 -5.86 -0.65
CA MET A 31 -13.92 -6.70 -1.66
C MET A 31 -13.22 -7.92 -1.05
N HIS A 32 -12.76 -7.84 0.20
CA HIS A 32 -11.98 -8.90 0.86
C HIS A 32 -12.80 -9.62 1.94
N ALA A 33 -13.05 -10.91 1.74
CA ALA A 33 -13.75 -11.74 2.75
C ALA A 33 -12.90 -12.02 4.00
N GLY A 34 -11.56 -11.84 3.92
CA GLY A 34 -10.63 -12.13 5.01
C GLY A 34 -10.61 -11.12 6.15
N ILE A 35 -11.24 -9.94 5.98
CA ILE A 35 -11.34 -8.89 7.01
C ILE A 35 -12.72 -8.23 6.92
N TYR A 36 -13.42 -8.12 8.04
CA TYR A 36 -14.80 -7.62 8.07
C TYR A 36 -15.16 -6.97 9.41
N ILE A 37 -16.27 -6.27 9.42
CA ILE A 37 -16.83 -5.65 10.64
C ILE A 37 -18.12 -6.38 11.00
N GLU A 38 -18.16 -6.97 12.20
CA GLU A 38 -19.35 -7.58 12.75
C GLU A 38 -19.68 -6.97 14.11
N ARG A 39 -20.94 -6.55 14.30
CA ARG A 39 -21.44 -5.91 15.53
C ARG A 39 -20.55 -4.75 16.01
N GLY A 40 -20.00 -3.97 15.05
CA GLY A 40 -19.15 -2.82 15.33
C GLY A 40 -17.69 -3.16 15.68
N LYS A 41 -17.28 -4.42 15.63
CA LYS A 41 -15.91 -4.87 15.88
C LYS A 41 -15.23 -5.29 14.59
N LEU A 42 -13.94 -5.00 14.49
CA LEU A 42 -13.08 -5.47 13.41
C LEU A 42 -12.68 -6.93 13.67
N LEU A 43 -12.92 -7.79 12.69
CA LEU A 43 -12.60 -9.21 12.73
C LEU A 43 -11.79 -9.60 11.49
N ILE A 44 -10.90 -10.58 11.69
CA ILE A 44 -10.06 -11.16 10.64
C ILE A 44 -10.33 -12.66 10.59
N ALA A 45 -10.61 -13.19 9.42
CA ALA A 45 -10.97 -14.60 9.24
C ALA A 45 -9.82 -15.56 9.59
N ASP A 46 -8.57 -15.14 9.36
CA ASP A 46 -7.39 -15.90 9.75
C ASP A 46 -7.20 -15.87 11.28
N ASN A 47 -7.27 -17.04 11.90
CA ASN A 47 -7.20 -17.18 13.37
C ASN A 47 -5.84 -16.72 13.93
N ALA A 48 -4.74 -16.91 13.22
CA ALA A 48 -3.41 -16.51 13.68
C ALA A 48 -3.28 -14.98 13.68
N ILE A 49 -3.78 -14.33 12.62
CA ILE A 49 -3.78 -12.87 12.48
C ILE A 49 -4.77 -12.25 13.48
N GLN A 50 -5.94 -12.86 13.68
CA GLN A 50 -6.91 -12.41 14.70
C GLN A 50 -6.32 -12.50 16.11
N ALA A 51 -5.59 -13.56 16.43
CA ALA A 51 -4.92 -13.71 17.71
C ALA A 51 -3.84 -12.63 17.92
N ALA A 52 -3.07 -12.30 16.89
CA ALA A 52 -2.07 -11.25 16.94
C ALA A 52 -2.71 -9.86 17.10
N LEU A 53 -3.83 -9.59 16.44
CA LEU A 53 -4.62 -8.37 16.64
C LEU A 53 -5.07 -8.26 18.11
N ASN A 54 -5.66 -9.33 18.66
CA ASN A 54 -6.11 -9.36 20.05
C ASN A 54 -4.95 -9.17 21.04
N GLN A 55 -3.78 -9.78 20.77
CA GLN A 55 -2.59 -9.59 21.58
C GLN A 55 -2.13 -8.12 21.56
N THR A 56 -2.12 -7.48 20.40
CA THR A 56 -1.77 -6.06 20.26
C THR A 56 -2.75 -5.17 21.04
N LEU A 57 -4.06 -5.45 20.96
CA LEU A 57 -5.08 -4.70 21.69
C LEU A 57 -4.92 -4.85 23.21
N ASN A 58 -4.62 -6.06 23.70
CA ASN A 58 -4.37 -6.31 25.12
C ASN A 58 -3.14 -5.56 25.61
N GLN A 59 -2.08 -5.48 24.81
CA GLN A 59 -0.86 -4.74 25.15
C GLN A 59 -1.09 -3.23 25.21
N LEU A 60 -1.95 -2.68 24.35
CA LEU A 60 -2.34 -1.27 24.35
C LEU A 60 -3.20 -0.91 25.58
N GLY A 61 -3.94 -1.85 26.14
CA GLY A 61 -4.76 -1.66 27.35
C GLY A 61 -3.95 -1.67 28.66
N LEU A 62 -2.64 -1.94 28.61
CA LEU A 62 -1.76 -1.89 29.77
C LEU A 62 -1.18 -0.48 29.96
N PRO A 63 -0.92 -0.04 31.21
CA PRO A 63 -0.30 1.27 31.44
C PRO A 63 1.06 1.34 30.75
N ILE A 64 1.19 2.29 29.82
CA ILE A 64 2.39 2.49 29.02
C ILE A 64 3.47 3.15 29.87
N THR A 65 4.42 2.38 30.35
CA THR A 65 5.66 2.90 30.96
C THR A 65 6.70 3.14 29.85
N GLY A 66 6.75 4.34 29.34
CA GLY A 66 7.93 4.99 28.73
C GLY A 66 8.41 4.58 27.33
N GLU A 67 8.28 3.33 26.86
CA GLU A 67 8.89 2.89 25.59
C GLU A 67 7.96 2.11 24.63
N ALA A 68 6.67 2.05 24.91
CA ALA A 68 5.74 1.16 24.21
C ALA A 68 5.21 1.67 22.84
N CYS A 69 5.78 2.70 22.24
CA CYS A 69 5.36 3.20 20.93
C CYS A 69 5.91 2.42 19.72
N SER A 70 6.62 1.30 19.93
CA SER A 70 7.22 0.49 18.85
C SER A 70 6.44 -0.79 18.49
N LEU A 71 5.22 -0.97 18.98
CA LEU A 71 4.35 -2.09 18.61
C LEU A 71 3.79 -1.90 17.20
N ASN A 72 4.65 -2.08 16.19
CA ASN A 72 4.22 -2.19 14.81
C ASN A 72 4.15 -3.69 14.47
N ALA A 73 2.95 -4.19 14.20
CA ALA A 73 2.76 -5.54 13.66
C ALA A 73 2.25 -5.41 12.22
N ALA A 74 2.80 -6.23 11.33
CA ALA A 74 2.39 -6.29 9.94
C ALA A 74 2.04 -7.72 9.57
N PHE A 75 0.95 -7.89 8.84
CA PHE A 75 0.45 -9.18 8.39
C PHE A 75 0.04 -9.08 6.93
N THR A 76 0.04 -10.23 6.25
CA THR A 76 -0.51 -10.36 4.90
C THR A 76 -1.70 -11.30 4.96
N ILE A 77 -2.85 -10.85 4.48
CA ILE A 77 -4.02 -11.71 4.28
C ILE A 77 -3.99 -12.12 2.81
N ASN A 78 -3.87 -13.42 2.56
CA ASN A 78 -3.85 -13.95 1.20
C ASN A 78 -5.20 -13.70 0.54
N GLY A 79 -5.16 -13.22 -0.69
CA GLY A 79 -6.34 -13.10 -1.54
C GLY A 79 -6.77 -14.48 -2.05
N GLU A 80 -8.08 -14.72 -2.16
CA GLU A 80 -8.62 -15.85 -2.91
C GLU A 80 -8.70 -15.49 -4.39
N ASP A 81 -8.54 -16.47 -5.27
CA ASP A 81 -8.46 -16.55 -6.76
C ASP A 81 -8.64 -15.29 -7.64
N ASN A 82 -9.07 -14.15 -7.13
CA ASN A 82 -9.22 -12.91 -7.93
C ASN A 82 -9.06 -11.63 -7.11
N TYR A 83 -8.61 -11.73 -5.86
CA TYR A 83 -8.40 -10.58 -4.98
C TYR A 83 -6.90 -10.41 -4.69
N PRO A 84 -6.39 -9.18 -4.69
CA PRO A 84 -5.00 -8.92 -4.34
C PRO A 84 -4.72 -9.32 -2.88
N GLU A 85 -3.46 -9.65 -2.59
CA GLU A 85 -3.02 -9.80 -1.20
C GLU A 85 -3.25 -8.49 -0.45
N LEU A 86 -3.77 -8.58 0.78
CA LEU A 86 -3.99 -7.43 1.62
C LEU A 86 -2.90 -7.35 2.71
N GLU A 87 -2.10 -6.30 2.65
CA GLU A 87 -1.16 -5.97 3.71
C GLU A 87 -1.90 -5.19 4.82
N VAL A 88 -1.77 -5.66 6.04
CA VAL A 88 -2.38 -5.07 7.24
C VAL A 88 -1.26 -4.62 8.18
N LEU A 89 -1.16 -3.32 8.43
CA LEU A 89 -0.21 -2.76 9.38
C LEU A 89 -0.97 -2.24 10.61
N LEU A 90 -0.60 -2.72 11.77
CA LEU A 90 -1.12 -2.25 13.06
C LEU A 90 -0.20 -1.17 13.62
N LYS A 91 -0.71 0.03 13.82
CA LYS A 91 0.03 1.17 14.34
C LYS A 91 -0.69 1.79 15.53
N PRO A 92 -0.13 1.74 16.74
CA PRO A 92 -0.65 2.49 17.87
C PRO A 92 -0.66 3.99 17.52
N HIS A 93 -1.77 4.67 17.77
CA HIS A 93 -1.88 6.10 17.58
C HIS A 93 -2.08 6.77 18.93
N PRO A 94 -1.17 7.65 19.34
CA PRO A 94 -1.40 8.49 20.50
C PRO A 94 -2.46 9.51 20.12
N CYS A 95 -3.73 9.17 20.27
CA CYS A 95 -4.81 10.10 20.00
C CYS A 95 -5.40 10.60 21.31
N PRO A 96 -5.38 11.91 21.56
CA PRO A 96 -6.24 12.52 22.55
C PRO A 96 -7.63 12.66 21.94
N LEU A 97 -8.33 11.54 21.68
CA LEU A 97 -9.77 11.57 21.52
C LEU A 97 -10.36 11.65 22.93
N SER A 98 -10.50 12.85 23.41
CA SER A 98 -11.36 13.35 24.52
C SER A 98 -11.83 12.29 25.54
N SER A 99 -10.95 11.64 26.21
CA SER A 99 -11.03 11.02 27.55
C SER A 99 -9.98 9.93 27.68
N GLU A 100 -9.45 9.73 28.86
CA GLU A 100 -8.34 8.84 29.23
C GLU A 100 -8.55 7.33 28.96
N GLU A 101 -9.62 6.94 28.26
CA GLU A 101 -10.00 5.53 28.08
C GLU A 101 -9.76 4.94 26.68
N ASP A 102 -9.40 5.72 25.67
CA ASP A 102 -9.35 5.19 24.31
C ASP A 102 -7.97 5.33 23.65
N ALA A 103 -7.03 4.46 24.02
CA ALA A 103 -5.91 4.18 23.15
C ALA A 103 -6.47 3.66 21.80
N VAL A 104 -6.08 4.30 20.69
CA VAL A 104 -6.56 3.96 19.36
C VAL A 104 -5.50 3.19 18.62
N LEU A 105 -5.85 2.03 18.08
CA LEU A 105 -5.05 1.28 17.14
C LEU A 105 -5.50 1.65 15.71
N LEU A 106 -4.58 2.17 14.92
CA LEU A 106 -4.79 2.33 13.49
C LEU A 106 -4.45 1.02 12.78
N VAL A 107 -5.43 0.44 12.11
CA VAL A 107 -5.28 -0.67 11.19
C VAL A 107 -5.19 -0.08 9.79
N VAL A 108 -3.98 -0.04 9.24
CA VAL A 108 -3.72 0.47 7.90
C VAL A 108 -3.80 -0.69 6.93
N LEU A 109 -4.60 -0.51 5.88
CA LEU A 109 -4.82 -1.49 4.84
C LEU A 109 -4.14 -1.05 3.55
N SER A 110 -3.40 -1.96 2.93
CA SER A 110 -2.78 -1.76 1.62
C SER A 110 -3.00 -3.00 0.76
N GLU A 111 -3.70 -2.87 -0.34
CA GLU A 111 -3.81 -3.95 -1.31
C GLU A 111 -2.47 -4.13 -2.02
N ARG A 112 -1.89 -5.32 -1.87
CA ARG A 112 -0.75 -5.73 -2.67
C ARG A 112 -1.26 -6.28 -3.98
N ARG A 113 -1.54 -5.37 -4.90
CA ARG A 113 -1.96 -5.79 -6.24
C ARG A 113 -0.80 -6.48 -6.92
N THR A 114 -0.94 -7.80 -7.11
CA THR A 114 -0.16 -8.51 -8.12
C THR A 114 -0.55 -7.89 -9.46
N ALA A 115 0.37 -7.09 -10.03
CA ALA A 115 0.27 -6.50 -11.35
C ALA A 115 -0.92 -5.58 -11.64
N ASP A 116 -1.15 -4.51 -10.87
CA ASP A 116 -1.56 -3.28 -11.52
C ASP A 116 -0.30 -2.63 -12.08
N SER A 117 0.00 -2.98 -13.30
CA SER A 117 0.93 -2.18 -14.11
C SER A 117 0.42 -0.76 -14.06
N PRO A 118 1.22 0.22 -13.62
CA PRO A 118 0.82 1.61 -13.59
C PRO A 118 0.15 1.94 -14.92
N ASN A 119 -1.01 2.61 -14.88
CA ASN A 119 -1.78 2.84 -16.10
C ASN A 119 -0.89 3.53 -17.15
N VAL A 120 -0.53 2.78 -18.20
CA VAL A 120 0.38 3.21 -19.26
C VAL A 120 -0.03 4.57 -19.81
N ASP A 121 -1.34 4.81 -19.96
CA ASP A 121 -1.86 6.07 -20.52
C ASP A 121 -1.66 7.27 -19.58
N ILE A 122 -1.73 7.05 -18.28
CA ILE A 122 -1.42 8.10 -17.31
C ILE A 122 0.07 8.46 -17.37
N ILE A 123 0.95 7.47 -17.39
CA ILE A 123 2.40 7.70 -17.50
C ILE A 123 2.77 8.39 -18.80
N LYS A 124 2.17 7.99 -19.92
CA LYS A 124 2.34 8.67 -21.22
C LYS A 124 2.00 10.15 -21.12
N LYS A 125 0.85 10.47 -20.53
CA LYS A 125 0.39 11.87 -20.40
C LYS A 125 1.25 12.67 -19.43
N LEU A 126 1.61 12.12 -18.29
CA LEU A 126 2.39 12.83 -17.26
C LEU A 126 3.81 13.18 -17.72
N PHE A 127 4.45 12.27 -18.47
CA PHE A 127 5.87 12.41 -18.82
C PHE A 127 6.13 12.57 -20.33
N GLY A 128 5.09 12.70 -21.14
CA GLY A 128 5.21 12.82 -22.59
C GLY A 128 5.82 11.58 -23.24
N LEU A 129 5.63 10.39 -22.65
CA LEU A 129 6.21 9.15 -23.15
C LEU A 129 5.36 8.52 -24.24
N THR A 130 6.01 7.80 -25.15
CA THR A 130 5.33 6.89 -26.08
C THR A 130 4.86 5.64 -25.33
N ASN A 131 4.01 4.83 -25.97
CA ASN A 131 3.52 3.59 -25.37
C ASN A 131 4.64 2.64 -24.96
N THR A 132 5.64 2.42 -25.82
CA THR A 132 6.77 1.56 -25.53
C THR A 132 7.66 2.14 -24.42
N GLU A 133 7.92 3.44 -24.42
CA GLU A 133 8.68 4.12 -23.39
C GLU A 133 7.98 4.02 -22.02
N ALA A 134 6.67 4.21 -21.95
CA ALA A 134 5.91 4.07 -20.73
C ALA A 134 5.96 2.64 -20.19
N ARG A 135 5.80 1.62 -21.05
CA ARG A 135 5.95 0.21 -20.66
C ARG A 135 7.35 -0.10 -20.11
N ILE A 136 8.41 0.42 -20.75
CA ILE A 136 9.78 0.25 -20.25
C ILE A 136 9.96 0.92 -18.89
N ALA A 137 9.44 2.14 -18.68
CA ALA A 137 9.52 2.84 -17.41
C ALA A 137 8.79 2.08 -16.29
N ILE A 138 7.66 1.45 -16.60
CA ILE A 138 6.91 0.58 -15.69
C ILE A 138 7.74 -0.65 -15.31
N LEU A 139 8.21 -1.41 -16.28
CA LEU A 139 9.02 -2.61 -16.03
C LEU A 139 10.28 -2.32 -15.21
N LEU A 140 10.91 -1.14 -15.43
CA LEU A 140 12.00 -0.67 -14.56
C LEU A 140 11.53 -0.44 -13.12
N SER A 141 10.33 0.12 -12.92
CA SER A 141 9.79 0.36 -11.57
C SER A 141 9.39 -0.93 -10.85
N GLU A 142 9.14 -2.00 -11.58
CA GLU A 142 8.92 -3.36 -11.10
C GLU A 142 10.24 -4.10 -10.79
N GLY A 143 11.39 -3.46 -11.07
CA GLY A 143 12.71 -3.99 -10.74
C GLY A 143 13.40 -4.77 -11.85
N LEU A 144 12.80 -4.86 -13.06
CA LEU A 144 13.42 -5.58 -14.18
C LEU A 144 14.65 -4.85 -14.68
N LYS A 145 15.69 -5.63 -15.03
CA LYS A 145 16.88 -5.14 -15.71
C LYS A 145 16.64 -4.96 -17.21
N THR A 146 17.47 -4.17 -17.87
CA THR A 146 17.34 -3.90 -19.32
C THR A 146 17.34 -5.19 -20.16
N GLU A 147 18.09 -6.20 -19.73
CA GLU A 147 18.13 -7.53 -20.38
C GLU A 147 16.78 -8.25 -20.29
N GLU A 148 16.13 -8.20 -19.12
CA GLU A 148 14.81 -8.80 -18.89
C GLU A 148 13.71 -8.03 -19.65
N ILE A 149 13.82 -6.71 -19.71
CA ILE A 149 12.89 -5.83 -20.42
C ILE A 149 12.91 -6.11 -21.94
N LYS A 150 14.11 -6.31 -22.55
CA LYS A 150 14.17 -6.65 -23.97
C LYS A 150 13.42 -7.94 -24.29
N ASP A 151 13.58 -8.95 -23.42
CA ASP A 151 12.91 -10.25 -23.58
C ASP A 151 11.39 -10.14 -23.37
N ALA A 152 10.95 -9.40 -22.34
CA ALA A 152 9.56 -9.16 -22.04
C ALA A 152 8.80 -8.38 -23.14
N LEU A 153 9.52 -7.50 -23.86
CA LEU A 153 8.94 -6.69 -24.94
C LEU A 153 9.23 -7.22 -26.34
N GLY A 154 10.01 -8.29 -26.49
CA GLY A 154 10.40 -8.87 -27.78
C GLY A 154 11.25 -7.91 -28.64
N ILE A 155 12.10 -7.08 -28.04
CA ILE A 155 12.93 -6.09 -28.72
C ILE A 155 14.42 -6.38 -28.54
N SER A 156 15.27 -5.77 -29.39
CA SER A 156 16.71 -5.90 -29.21
C SER A 156 17.22 -5.10 -28.01
N TYR A 157 18.36 -5.48 -27.45
CA TYR A 157 19.01 -4.74 -26.37
C TYR A 157 19.36 -3.30 -26.80
N SER A 158 19.82 -3.11 -28.05
CA SER A 158 20.10 -1.79 -28.61
C SER A 158 18.85 -0.93 -28.70
N THR A 159 17.70 -1.52 -29.06
CA THR A 159 16.39 -0.83 -29.09
C THR A 159 15.96 -0.41 -27.68
N ALA A 160 16.07 -1.32 -26.69
CA ALA A 160 15.76 -1.00 -25.29
C ALA A 160 16.62 0.16 -24.78
N ARG A 161 17.92 0.19 -25.08
CA ARG A 161 18.80 1.30 -24.71
C ARG A 161 18.43 2.62 -25.39
N THR A 162 17.97 2.57 -26.66
CA THR A 162 17.50 3.78 -27.37
C THR A 162 16.27 4.35 -26.69
N HIS A 163 15.30 3.51 -26.34
CA HIS A 163 14.14 3.94 -25.57
C HIS A 163 14.51 4.49 -24.18
N LEU A 164 15.45 3.88 -23.47
CA LEU A 164 15.94 4.38 -22.19
C LEU A 164 16.54 5.80 -22.32
N ARG A 165 17.31 6.06 -23.36
CA ARG A 165 17.83 7.42 -23.62
C ARG A 165 16.71 8.43 -23.87
N ALA A 166 15.68 8.04 -24.63
CA ALA A 166 14.53 8.89 -24.87
C ALA A 166 13.74 9.16 -23.58
N ILE A 167 13.56 8.13 -22.71
CA ILE A 167 12.92 8.29 -21.41
C ILE A 167 13.73 9.26 -20.54
N PHE A 168 15.05 9.10 -20.45
CA PHE A 168 15.92 10.01 -19.71
C PHE A 168 15.74 11.46 -20.16
N HIS A 169 15.75 11.69 -21.47
CA HIS A 169 15.58 13.03 -22.03
C HIS A 169 14.21 13.62 -21.67
N LYS A 170 13.13 12.86 -21.85
CA LYS A 170 11.76 13.33 -21.63
C LYS A 170 11.42 13.54 -20.15
N THR A 171 12.01 12.72 -19.25
CA THR A 171 11.78 12.80 -17.81
C THR A 171 12.78 13.70 -17.08
N GLY A 172 13.79 14.23 -17.76
CA GLY A 172 14.87 15.00 -17.14
C GLY A 172 15.72 14.19 -16.16
N THR A 173 15.76 12.86 -16.32
CA THR A 173 16.54 11.97 -15.46
C THR A 173 17.80 11.46 -16.18
N HIS A 174 18.78 10.95 -15.41
CA HIS A 174 20.04 10.46 -15.97
C HIS A 174 20.41 9.05 -15.51
N ARG A 175 19.60 8.45 -14.64
CA ARG A 175 19.84 7.12 -14.06
C ARG A 175 18.54 6.32 -13.99
N GLN A 176 18.61 5.01 -14.17
CA GLN A 176 17.44 4.13 -14.07
C GLN A 176 16.78 4.24 -12.69
N SER A 177 17.55 4.32 -11.61
CA SER A 177 17.03 4.52 -10.26
C SER A 177 16.23 5.82 -10.09
N ALA A 178 16.55 6.86 -10.87
CA ALA A 178 15.78 8.11 -10.86
C ALA A 178 14.44 7.95 -11.59
N ILE A 179 14.37 7.16 -12.68
CA ILE A 179 13.10 6.79 -13.33
C ILE A 179 12.24 6.00 -12.34
N VAL A 180 12.79 4.97 -11.69
CA VAL A 180 12.08 4.18 -10.67
C VAL A 180 11.49 5.07 -9.59
N ARG A 181 12.30 5.98 -9.03
CA ARG A 181 11.85 6.94 -8.02
C ARG A 181 10.76 7.88 -8.54
N LEU A 182 10.86 8.32 -9.80
CA LEU A 182 9.88 9.19 -10.44
C LEU A 182 8.53 8.45 -10.58
N MET A 183 8.55 7.20 -11.05
CA MET A 183 7.36 6.36 -11.18
C MET A 183 6.70 6.12 -9.81
N LEU A 184 7.49 5.81 -8.78
CA LEU A 184 6.99 5.58 -7.42
C LEU A 184 6.39 6.84 -6.78
N LYS A 185 6.93 8.03 -7.10
CA LYS A 185 6.45 9.31 -6.56
C LYS A 185 5.25 9.90 -7.32
N SER A 186 5.04 9.51 -8.56
CA SER A 186 4.02 10.11 -9.43
C SER A 186 2.58 9.80 -9.01
N GLY A 187 2.37 9.06 -7.91
CA GLY A 187 1.03 8.73 -7.42
C GLY A 187 0.21 7.86 -8.38
N VAL A 188 0.83 7.38 -9.47
CA VAL A 188 0.16 6.52 -10.47
C VAL A 188 -0.35 5.21 -9.84
N ARG A 189 0.17 4.86 -8.66
CA ARG A 189 -0.37 3.79 -7.81
C ARG A 189 -1.61 4.19 -7.00
N LEU A 190 -1.98 5.47 -6.97
CA LEU A 190 -3.08 5.98 -6.14
C LEU A 190 -4.36 6.30 -6.92
N SER A 191 -4.35 6.15 -8.24
CA SER A 191 -5.48 6.53 -9.09
C SER A 191 -6.19 5.32 -9.69
N GLN A 192 -6.76 4.49 -8.82
CA GLN A 192 -7.91 3.65 -9.16
C GLN A 192 -8.86 3.58 -7.99
#